data_158c62ad3b5aad6d2778ba86f99fe1ec
#
_entry.id   158c62ad3b5aad6d2778ba86f99fe1ec
#
_cell.length_a   1.000
_cell.length_b   1.000
_cell.length_c   1.000
_cell.angle_alpha   90.00
_cell.angle_beta   90.00
_cell.angle_gamma   90.00
#
_symmetry.space_group_name_H-M   'P 1'
#
loop_
_entity.id
_entity.type
_entity.pdbx_description
1 polymer ?
#
loop_
_entity_poly.entity_id
_entity_poly.type
_entity_poly.pdbx_seq_one_letter_code
_entity_poly.pdbx_strand_id
1 'polypeptide(L)' 'MKIQTGQIWENAGKEFRVIDVVDIDDHTWVHYKNQQTGLEHSCYQESFEARFTPILNRN' A
#
# COMPACT_ATOMS: atom_id res chain seq x y z
N MET A 1 -6.32 1.32 -10.75
CA MET A 1 -6.43 0.08 -9.98
C MET A 1 -6.87 0.39 -8.57
N LYS A 2 -7.74 -0.42 -8.01
CA LYS A 2 -8.24 -0.18 -6.67
C LYS A 2 -7.31 -0.82 -5.64
N ILE A 3 -6.91 -0.04 -4.64
CA ILE A 3 -6.08 -0.52 -3.56
C ILE A 3 -6.97 -1.14 -2.48
N GLN A 4 -6.62 -2.33 -2.04
CA GLN A 4 -7.41 -3.03 -1.04
C GLN A 4 -6.52 -3.62 0.04
N THR A 5 -7.08 -3.74 1.23
CA THR A 5 -6.41 -4.36 2.36
C THR A 5 -5.98 -5.78 2.00
N GLY A 6 -4.75 -6.12 2.37
CA GLY A 6 -4.20 -7.44 2.11
C GLY A 6 -3.36 -7.54 0.86
N GLN A 7 -3.42 -6.53 -0.01
CA GLN A 7 -2.59 -6.54 -1.20
C GLN A 7 -1.12 -6.31 -0.84
N ILE A 8 -0.24 -6.86 -1.67
CA ILE A 8 1.20 -6.65 -1.53
C ILE A 8 1.67 -5.76 -2.66
N TRP A 9 2.39 -4.73 -2.32
CA TRP A 9 2.97 -3.79 -3.27
C TRP A 9 4.46 -3.72 -3.02
N GLU A 10 5.22 -3.30 -4.01
CA GLU A 10 6.67 -3.24 -3.85
C GLU A 10 7.21 -1.88 -4.22
N ASN A 11 8.34 -1.53 -3.64
CA ASN A 11 9.07 -0.32 -3.95
C ASN A 11 10.53 -0.56 -3.61
N ALA A 12 11.42 -0.33 -4.58
CA ALA A 12 12.87 -0.46 -4.39
C ALA A 12 13.25 -1.84 -3.83
N GLY A 13 12.59 -2.89 -4.31
CA GLY A 13 12.91 -4.24 -3.90
C GLY A 13 12.36 -4.65 -2.56
N LYS A 14 11.56 -3.78 -1.94
CA LYS A 14 10.94 -4.09 -0.65
C LYS A 14 9.46 -4.31 -0.84
N GLU A 15 8.90 -5.22 -0.06
CA GLU A 15 7.48 -5.55 -0.14
C GLU A 15 6.73 -4.95 1.03
N PHE A 16 5.56 -4.42 0.72
CA PHE A 16 4.69 -3.79 1.71
C PHE A 16 3.30 -4.36 1.60
N ARG A 17 2.66 -4.55 2.74
CA ARG A 17 1.28 -5.04 2.78
C ARG A 17 0.37 -3.88 3.10
N VAL A 18 -0.70 -3.74 2.33
CA VAL A 18 -1.75 -2.76 2.65
C VAL A 18 -2.53 -3.28 3.84
N ILE A 19 -2.55 -2.52 4.92
CA ILE A 19 -3.23 -2.95 6.13
C ILE A 19 -4.56 -2.24 6.34
N ASP A 20 -4.74 -1.08 5.71
CA ASP A 20 -6.02 -0.39 5.82
C ASP A 20 -6.11 0.66 4.73
N VAL A 21 -7.34 0.94 4.30
CA VAL A 21 -7.62 1.97 3.31
C VAL A 21 -8.78 2.79 3.86
N VAL A 22 -8.55 4.07 4.12
CA VAL A 22 -9.49 4.92 4.81
C VAL A 22 -9.77 6.18 4.02
N ASP A 23 -11.05 6.52 3.86
CA ASP A 23 -11.46 7.75 3.19
C ASP A 23 -11.74 8.82 4.24
N ILE A 24 -11.00 9.93 4.16
CA ILE A 24 -11.17 11.05 5.06
C ILE A 24 -11.13 12.34 4.26
N ASP A 25 -12.18 13.15 4.36
CA ASP A 25 -12.22 14.48 3.74
C ASP A 25 -11.86 14.45 2.27
N ASP A 26 -12.51 13.57 1.52
CA ASP A 26 -12.32 13.45 0.07
C ASP A 26 -10.94 12.93 -0.33
N HIS A 27 -10.18 12.46 0.63
CA HIS A 27 -8.89 11.84 0.37
C HIS A 27 -8.90 10.40 0.84
N THR A 28 -8.25 9.55 0.07
CA THR A 28 -8.09 8.16 0.46
C THR A 28 -6.69 7.96 0.99
N TRP A 29 -6.59 7.48 2.21
CA TRP A 29 -5.31 7.18 2.87
C TRP A 29 -5.05 5.70 2.78
N VAL A 30 -3.80 5.35 2.47
CA VAL A 30 -3.37 3.96 2.44
C VAL A 30 -2.41 3.75 3.59
N HIS A 31 -2.75 2.83 4.47
CA HIS A 31 -1.87 2.41 5.56
C HIS A 31 -1.20 1.13 5.15
N TYR A 32 0.11 1.08 5.25
CA TYR A 32 0.84 -0.08 4.78
C TYR A 32 1.99 -0.40 5.73
N LYS A 33 2.46 -1.62 5.66
CA LYS A 33 3.47 -2.12 6.56
C LYS A 33 4.59 -2.77 5.78
N ASN A 34 5.83 -2.43 6.13
CA ASN A 34 7.00 -3.08 5.54
C ASN A 34 7.03 -4.53 6.01
N GLN A 35 7.04 -5.47 5.07
CA GLN A 35 6.97 -6.89 5.40
C GLN A 35 8.22 -7.38 6.13
N GLN A 36 9.36 -6.73 5.95
CA GLN A 36 10.59 -7.16 6.58
C GLN A 36 10.79 -6.54 7.96
N THR A 37 10.50 -5.24 8.09
CA THR A 37 10.77 -4.54 9.34
C THR A 37 9.58 -4.47 10.25
N GLY A 38 8.37 -4.60 9.70
CA GLY A 38 7.16 -4.44 10.48
C GLY A 38 6.76 -2.99 10.72
N LEU A 39 7.52 -2.04 10.19
CA LEU A 39 7.19 -0.63 10.37
C LEU A 39 5.98 -0.26 9.54
N GLU A 40 5.11 0.55 10.12
CA GLU A 40 3.87 0.97 9.47
C GLU A 40 4.01 2.41 8.99
N HIS A 41 3.39 2.67 7.85
CA HIS A 41 3.42 3.98 7.22
C HIS A 41 2.04 4.29 6.66
N SER A 42 1.82 5.55 6.31
CA SER A 42 0.59 5.92 5.63
C SER A 42 0.88 7.06 4.66
N CYS A 43 0.10 7.12 3.60
CA CYS A 43 0.19 8.20 2.63
C CYS A 43 -1.11 8.26 1.84
N TYR A 44 -1.26 9.31 1.04
CA TYR A 44 -2.41 9.40 0.15
C TYR A 44 -2.33 8.33 -0.92
N GLN A 45 -3.50 7.92 -1.39
CA GLN A 45 -3.58 6.89 -2.42
C GLN A 45 -2.80 7.28 -3.67
N GLU A 46 -2.90 8.54 -4.09
CA GLU A 46 -2.19 9.00 -5.29
C GLU A 46 -0.68 8.85 -5.14
N SER A 47 -0.16 9.20 -3.96
CA SER A 47 1.27 9.04 -3.70
C SER A 47 1.67 7.59 -3.69
N PHE A 48 0.83 6.75 -3.11
CA PHE A 48 1.12 5.33 -3.03
C PHE A 48 1.20 4.72 -4.42
N GLU A 49 0.20 5.03 -5.25
CA GLU A 49 0.17 4.48 -6.61
C GLU A 49 1.31 4.98 -7.48
N ALA A 50 1.78 6.20 -7.21
CA ALA A 50 2.87 6.77 -7.99
C ALA A 50 4.21 6.15 -7.66
N ARG A 51 4.38 5.64 -6.44
CA ARG A 51 5.68 5.16 -5.98
C ARG A 51 5.76 3.64 -5.86
N PHE A 52 4.64 2.97 -5.70
CA PHE A 52 4.62 1.53 -5.46
C PHE A 52 4.01 0.81 -6.65
N THR A 53 4.40 -0.44 -6.82
CA THR A 53 3.90 -1.29 -7.89
C THR A 53 3.20 -2.50 -7.27
N PRO A 54 1.98 -2.80 -7.69
CA PRO A 54 1.29 -3.96 -7.14
C PRO A 54 1.97 -5.25 -7.60
N ILE A 55 2.07 -6.17 -6.67
CA ILE A 55 2.57 -7.51 -7.00
C ILE A 55 1.36 -8.37 -7.29
N LEU A 56 1.20 -8.70 -8.55
CA LEU A 56 0.08 -9.52 -8.97
C LEU A 56 0.35 -10.95 -8.53
N ASN A 57 -0.47 -11.40 -7.63
CA ASN A 57 -0.31 -12.72 -7.08
C ASN A 57 -1.14 -13.70 -7.87
N ARG A 58 -0.49 -14.64 -8.45
CA ARG A 58 -1.18 -15.68 -9.21
C ARG A 58 -0.96 -17.01 -8.55
N ASN A 59 -2.00 -17.66 -8.32
CA ASN A 59 -1.88 -18.97 -7.71
C ASN A 59 -2.31 -20.03 -8.64
#